data_86376ca224d429eeb597a8268426ca6d
#
_entry.id   86376ca224d429eeb597a8268426ca6d
#
_cell.length_a   1.000
_cell.length_b   1.000
_cell.length_c   1.000
_cell.angle_alpha   90.00
_cell.angle_beta   90.00
_cell.angle_gamma   90.00
#
_symmetry.space_group_name_H-M   'P 1'
#
loop_
_entity.id
_entity.type
_entity.pdbx_description
1 polymer ?
#
loop_
_entity_poly.entity_id
_entity_poly.type
_entity_poly.pdbx_seq_one_letter_code
_entity_poly.pdbx_strand_id
1 'polypeptide(L)'
;LVEGKYFDITHEIDVPVGYGFGCSAAVALSLAIALNDSLKCGYTKTKVAQIAHEAEIKCQTGLGDVLASYYGGFEIRTKSGAPGTGEVQKIRPKEKLDVMIICFNPISTKKFLKEKISSVNGLGGRMVEKLVQSQDMDEFHDMSIKFAEYIHVITPKMNKVIKELHENGIKCGIALFGETIFSLVTKEKKQTVLEILKKYDDGIIITSRIDNSGARLE
;
A
#
# COMPACT_ATOMS: atom_id res chain seq x y z
N LEU A 1 1.74 27.15 7.30
CA LEU A 1 1.90 27.34 5.85
C LEU A 1 0.78 28.18 5.23
N VAL A 2 -0.44 28.10 5.73
CA VAL A 2 -1.64 28.60 5.05
C VAL A 2 -2.38 29.71 5.83
N GLU A 3 -1.79 30.22 6.90
CA GLU A 3 -2.44 31.21 7.73
C GLU A 3 -2.85 32.46 6.93
N GLY A 4 -4.14 32.85 6.99
CA GLY A 4 -4.69 33.99 6.26
C GLY A 4 -4.85 33.78 4.74
N LYS A 5 -4.70 32.54 4.23
CA LYS A 5 -4.89 32.23 2.80
C LYS A 5 -6.03 31.24 2.61
N TYR A 6 -6.73 31.39 1.49
CA TYR A 6 -7.82 30.48 1.08
C TYR A 6 -7.40 29.74 -0.19
N PHE A 7 -7.78 28.49 -0.30
CA PHE A 7 -7.46 27.61 -1.42
C PHE A 7 -8.68 26.82 -1.84
N ASP A 8 -8.85 26.64 -3.13
CA ASP A 8 -9.69 25.60 -3.70
C ASP A 8 -8.80 24.37 -3.93
N ILE A 9 -9.17 23.25 -3.32
CA ILE A 9 -8.38 22.01 -3.37
C ILE A 9 -9.24 20.92 -3.99
N THR A 10 -8.73 20.32 -5.06
CA THR A 10 -9.35 19.15 -5.69
C THR A 10 -8.36 17.98 -5.62
N HIS A 11 -8.85 16.82 -5.16
CA HIS A 11 -8.12 15.58 -5.21
C HIS A 11 -8.79 14.62 -6.20
N GLU A 12 -8.05 14.15 -7.18
CA GLU A 12 -8.45 13.06 -8.05
C GLU A 12 -7.84 11.77 -7.54
N ILE A 13 -8.68 10.75 -7.30
CA ILE A 13 -8.26 9.48 -6.69
C ILE A 13 -8.80 8.34 -7.54
N ASP A 14 -7.93 7.61 -8.21
CA ASP A 14 -8.27 6.52 -9.15
C ASP A 14 -8.57 5.18 -8.46
N VAL A 15 -8.47 5.11 -7.14
CA VAL A 15 -8.70 3.89 -6.36
C VAL A 15 -9.73 4.12 -5.26
N PRO A 16 -10.53 3.12 -4.87
CA PRO A 16 -11.52 3.29 -3.82
C PRO A 16 -10.88 3.55 -2.46
N VAL A 17 -11.40 4.54 -1.74
CA VAL A 17 -10.90 4.92 -0.41
C VAL A 17 -11.33 3.91 0.65
N GLY A 18 -10.43 3.53 1.55
CA GLY A 18 -10.71 2.59 2.64
C GLY A 18 -10.44 1.12 2.32
N TYR A 19 -9.87 0.83 1.15
CA TYR A 19 -9.58 -0.53 0.69
C TYR A 19 -8.10 -0.94 0.87
N GLY A 20 -7.35 -0.23 1.70
CA GLY A 20 -5.95 -0.57 2.00
C GLY A 20 -4.92 -0.02 1.02
N PHE A 21 -5.28 0.98 0.21
CA PHE A 21 -4.38 1.59 -0.78
C PHE A 21 -3.55 2.77 -0.24
N GLY A 22 -3.62 3.08 1.05
CA GLY A 22 -2.88 4.21 1.62
C GLY A 22 -3.34 5.58 1.12
N CYS A 23 -4.62 5.72 0.70
CA CYS A 23 -5.15 6.95 0.12
C CYS A 23 -4.97 8.18 1.02
N SER A 24 -5.11 8.04 2.34
CA SER A 24 -4.92 9.16 3.28
C SER A 24 -3.52 9.72 3.20
N ALA A 25 -2.51 8.87 3.18
CA ALA A 25 -1.12 9.26 3.06
C ALA A 25 -0.80 9.90 1.70
N ALA A 26 -1.36 9.33 0.62
CA ALA A 26 -1.20 9.88 -0.73
C ALA A 26 -1.82 11.29 -0.82
N VAL A 27 -3.03 11.48 -0.29
CA VAL A 27 -3.71 12.79 -0.21
C VAL A 27 -2.91 13.78 0.65
N ALA A 28 -2.48 13.38 1.85
CA ALA A 28 -1.69 14.24 2.72
C ALA A 28 -0.37 14.69 2.06
N LEU A 29 0.33 13.75 1.41
CA LEU A 29 1.61 14.04 0.77
C LEU A 29 1.45 14.90 -0.50
N SER A 30 0.48 14.59 -1.36
CA SER A 30 0.22 15.36 -2.58
C SER A 30 -0.20 16.79 -2.24
N LEU A 31 -1.09 16.98 -1.26
CA LEU A 31 -1.49 18.29 -0.78
C LEU A 31 -0.28 19.08 -0.22
N ALA A 32 0.54 18.46 0.61
CA ALA A 32 1.70 19.11 1.18
C ALA A 32 2.72 19.55 0.11
N ILE A 33 2.94 18.72 -0.92
CA ILE A 33 3.80 19.03 -2.07
C ILE A 33 3.22 20.20 -2.87
N ALA A 34 1.93 20.15 -3.21
CA ALA A 34 1.24 21.20 -3.98
C ALA A 34 1.26 22.55 -3.25
N LEU A 35 0.98 22.58 -1.95
CA LEU A 35 1.03 23.80 -1.13
C LEU A 35 2.45 24.35 -1.02
N ASN A 36 3.47 23.50 -0.84
CA ASN A 36 4.86 23.94 -0.80
C ASN A 36 5.28 24.61 -2.10
N ASP A 37 4.86 24.06 -3.24
CA ASP A 37 5.16 24.67 -4.54
C ASP A 37 4.35 25.95 -4.79
N SER A 38 3.03 25.91 -4.62
CA SER A 38 2.14 27.05 -4.88
C SER A 38 2.46 28.27 -4.01
N LEU A 39 2.87 28.05 -2.77
CA LEU A 39 3.23 29.10 -1.81
C LEU A 39 4.71 29.48 -1.87
N LYS A 40 5.50 28.78 -2.68
CA LYS A 40 6.97 28.98 -2.76
C LYS A 40 7.65 28.90 -1.38
N CYS A 41 7.23 27.94 -0.53
CA CYS A 41 7.73 27.84 0.84
C CYS A 41 9.22 27.43 0.89
N GLY A 42 9.76 26.81 -0.17
CA GLY A 42 11.17 26.43 -0.25
C GLY A 42 11.56 25.22 0.60
N TYR A 43 10.60 24.47 1.13
CA TYR A 43 10.92 23.26 1.88
C TYR A 43 11.38 22.13 0.95
N THR A 44 12.34 21.33 1.45
CA THR A 44 12.77 20.11 0.74
C THR A 44 11.64 19.09 0.67
N LYS A 45 11.65 18.21 -0.34
CA LYS A 45 10.70 17.09 -0.47
C LYS A 45 10.60 16.27 0.83
N THR A 46 11.74 16.01 1.48
CA THR A 46 11.78 15.30 2.77
C THR A 46 11.03 16.04 3.86
N LYS A 47 11.24 17.36 4.01
CA LYS A 47 10.53 18.15 5.02
C LYS A 47 9.03 18.19 4.78
N VAL A 48 8.61 18.33 3.54
CA VAL A 48 7.20 18.27 3.14
C VAL A 48 6.57 16.92 3.49
N ALA A 49 7.27 15.84 3.20
CA ALA A 49 6.79 14.49 3.54
C ALA A 49 6.75 14.23 5.06
N GLN A 50 7.65 14.82 5.83
CA GLN A 50 7.58 14.78 7.30
C GLN A 50 6.31 15.49 7.83
N ILE A 51 5.92 16.61 7.23
CA ILE A 51 4.68 17.33 7.59
C ILE A 51 3.46 16.46 7.31
N ALA A 52 3.42 15.80 6.13
CA ALA A 52 2.35 14.86 5.79
C ALA A 52 2.30 13.67 6.77
N HIS A 53 3.46 13.13 7.16
CA HIS A 53 3.54 12.04 8.12
C HIS A 53 3.04 12.45 9.52
N GLU A 54 3.37 13.65 10.00
CA GLU A 54 2.82 14.19 11.25
C GLU A 54 1.30 14.34 11.21
N ALA A 55 0.74 14.77 10.07
CA ALA A 55 -0.71 14.85 9.88
C ALA A 55 -1.38 13.48 9.98
N GLU A 56 -0.82 12.45 9.32
CA GLU A 56 -1.31 11.06 9.41
C GLU A 56 -1.32 10.54 10.86
N ILE A 57 -0.25 10.79 11.62
CA ILE A 57 -0.15 10.39 13.03
C ILE A 57 -1.23 11.10 13.85
N LYS A 58 -1.39 12.40 13.69
CA LYS A 58 -2.39 13.21 14.43
C LYS A 58 -3.83 12.78 14.11
N CYS A 59 -4.10 12.44 12.86
CA CYS A 59 -5.40 11.97 12.38
C CYS A 59 -5.65 10.48 12.68
N GLN A 60 -4.62 9.72 13.06
CA GLN A 60 -4.68 8.26 13.27
C GLN A 60 -5.17 7.51 12.01
N THR A 61 -4.75 7.96 10.83
CA THR A 61 -5.19 7.44 9.53
C THR A 61 -4.20 6.47 8.91
N GLY A 62 -2.90 6.59 9.21
CA GLY A 62 -1.86 5.66 8.75
C GLY A 62 -0.58 5.79 9.56
N LEU A 63 0.27 4.78 9.49
CA LEU A 63 1.52 4.73 10.26
C LEU A 63 2.78 4.62 9.37
N GLY A 64 2.63 4.45 8.07
CA GLY A 64 3.79 4.21 7.23
C GLY A 64 3.59 4.46 5.73
N ASP A 65 2.37 4.70 5.29
CA ASP A 65 2.07 4.79 3.86
C ASP A 65 2.63 6.06 3.20
N VAL A 66 2.90 7.12 4.00
CA VAL A 66 3.66 8.30 3.53
C VAL A 66 5.06 7.90 3.09
N LEU A 67 5.71 6.95 3.79
CA LEU A 67 7.04 6.48 3.43
C LEU A 67 7.02 5.77 2.07
N ALA A 68 6.05 4.88 1.85
CA ALA A 68 5.85 4.20 0.57
C ALA A 68 5.56 5.18 -0.57
N SER A 69 4.62 6.11 -0.35
CA SER A 69 4.27 7.14 -1.33
C SER A 69 5.45 8.07 -1.65
N TYR A 70 6.30 8.36 -0.68
CA TYR A 70 7.48 9.21 -0.85
C TYR A 70 8.56 8.55 -1.71
N TYR A 71 8.89 7.27 -1.43
CA TYR A 71 9.96 6.57 -2.11
C TYR A 71 9.51 5.92 -3.43
N GLY A 72 8.26 5.46 -3.50
CA GLY A 72 7.78 4.65 -4.61
C GLY A 72 8.51 3.31 -4.75
N GLY A 73 8.09 2.51 -5.69
CA GLY A 73 8.66 1.20 -5.97
C GLY A 73 8.06 0.10 -5.11
N PHE A 74 8.62 -1.09 -5.24
CA PHE A 74 8.36 -2.20 -4.34
C PHE A 74 9.39 -2.13 -3.20
N GLU A 75 8.91 -1.92 -1.97
CA GLU A 75 9.77 -1.61 -0.84
C GLU A 75 9.44 -2.45 0.39
N ILE A 76 10.48 -2.76 1.16
CA ILE A 76 10.38 -3.35 2.49
C ILE A 76 10.79 -2.27 3.49
N ARG A 77 9.91 -1.94 4.44
CA ARG A 77 10.23 -1.03 5.54
C ARG A 77 11.02 -1.74 6.61
N THR A 78 12.30 -1.39 6.73
CA THR A 78 13.24 -2.00 7.68
C THR A 78 13.29 -1.25 8.99
N LYS A 79 12.95 0.05 8.99
CA LYS A 79 12.86 0.89 10.17
C LYS A 79 11.67 1.83 10.08
N SER A 80 10.89 1.88 11.15
CA SER A 80 9.77 2.82 11.27
C SER A 80 10.25 4.28 11.36
N GLY A 81 9.44 5.21 10.87
CA GLY A 81 9.71 6.65 10.94
C GLY A 81 9.22 7.40 9.72
N ALA A 82 9.30 8.73 9.79
CA ALA A 82 9.04 9.63 8.69
C ALA A 82 10.11 9.50 7.59
N PRO A 83 9.84 9.98 6.37
CA PRO A 83 10.89 10.13 5.35
C PRO A 83 12.11 10.89 5.88
N GLY A 84 13.30 10.33 5.63
CA GLY A 84 14.57 10.82 6.21
C GLY A 84 14.93 10.25 7.58
N THR A 85 14.03 9.54 8.26
CA THR A 85 14.28 8.86 9.55
C THR A 85 14.00 7.36 9.44
N GLY A 86 12.88 7.00 8.81
CA GLY A 86 12.54 5.63 8.47
C GLY A 86 13.43 5.12 7.33
N GLU A 87 13.61 3.80 7.28
CA GLU A 87 14.46 3.16 6.30
C GLU A 87 13.66 2.16 5.48
N VAL A 88 13.92 2.14 4.17
CA VAL A 88 13.32 1.19 3.23
C VAL A 88 14.41 0.51 2.41
N GLN A 89 14.20 -0.77 2.13
CA GLN A 89 14.98 -1.52 1.17
C GLN A 89 14.10 -1.78 -0.06
N LYS A 90 14.55 -1.35 -1.24
CA LYS A 90 13.82 -1.57 -2.49
C LYS A 90 14.14 -2.96 -3.05
N ILE A 91 13.10 -3.71 -3.36
CA ILE A 91 13.20 -4.92 -4.18
C ILE A 91 13.01 -4.51 -5.63
N ARG A 92 13.90 -4.97 -6.50
CA ARG A 92 13.80 -4.76 -7.95
C ARG A 92 13.40 -6.05 -8.62
N PRO A 93 12.16 -6.18 -9.10
CA PRO A 93 11.78 -7.34 -9.89
C PRO A 93 12.70 -7.50 -11.10
N LYS A 94 13.02 -8.75 -11.45
CA LYS A 94 13.87 -9.06 -12.61
C LYS A 94 13.21 -8.69 -13.94
N GLU A 95 11.89 -8.62 -13.95
CA GLU A 95 11.06 -8.31 -15.11
C GLU A 95 9.98 -7.29 -14.76
N LYS A 96 9.33 -6.72 -15.78
CA LYS A 96 8.21 -5.79 -15.58
C LYS A 96 6.99 -6.58 -15.11
N LEU A 97 6.43 -6.14 -13.98
CA LEU A 97 5.23 -6.74 -13.39
C LEU A 97 4.03 -5.80 -13.53
N ASP A 98 2.88 -6.38 -13.85
CA ASP A 98 1.59 -5.76 -13.67
C ASP A 98 1.07 -6.06 -12.25
N VAL A 99 0.37 -5.10 -11.66
CA VAL A 99 -0.30 -5.24 -10.37
C VAL A 99 -1.78 -5.47 -10.63
N MET A 100 -2.26 -6.67 -10.33
CA MET A 100 -3.66 -7.06 -10.49
C MET A 100 -4.32 -7.10 -9.14
N ILE A 101 -5.44 -6.40 -8.98
CA ILE A 101 -6.09 -6.21 -7.67
C ILE A 101 -7.57 -6.54 -7.80
N ILE A 102 -8.14 -7.16 -6.76
CA ILE A 102 -9.57 -7.20 -6.52
C ILE A 102 -9.86 -6.78 -5.09
N CYS A 103 -10.85 -5.90 -4.91
CA CYS A 103 -11.27 -5.45 -3.59
C CYS A 103 -12.80 -5.49 -3.45
N PHE A 104 -13.28 -5.87 -2.25
CA PHE A 104 -14.69 -6.13 -1.96
C PHE A 104 -15.29 -5.12 -1.00
N ASN A 105 -14.69 -4.95 0.19
CA ASN A 105 -15.21 -4.07 1.22
C ASN A 105 -14.10 -3.23 1.88
N PRO A 106 -14.42 -2.00 2.30
CA PRO A 106 -13.48 -1.19 3.06
C PRO A 106 -13.36 -1.67 4.51
N ILE A 107 -12.18 -1.49 5.10
CA ILE A 107 -11.92 -1.75 6.53
C ILE A 107 -11.45 -0.46 7.20
N SER A 108 -11.99 -0.14 8.37
CA SER A 108 -11.52 1.01 9.15
C SER A 108 -10.16 0.73 9.77
N THR A 109 -9.11 1.41 9.32
CA THR A 109 -7.75 1.33 9.87
C THR A 109 -7.73 1.58 11.38
N LYS A 110 -8.45 2.61 11.85
CA LYS A 110 -8.52 2.98 13.28
C LYS A 110 -9.12 1.85 14.14
N LYS A 111 -10.19 1.22 13.68
CA LYS A 111 -10.82 0.08 14.38
C LYS A 111 -9.88 -1.11 14.40
N PHE A 112 -9.31 -1.45 13.26
CA PHE A 112 -8.41 -2.57 13.09
C PHE A 112 -7.17 -2.47 14.00
N LEU A 113 -6.47 -1.34 13.98
CA LEU A 113 -5.28 -1.13 14.81
C LEU A 113 -5.59 -1.24 16.31
N LYS A 114 -6.72 -0.70 16.75
CA LYS A 114 -7.14 -0.80 18.16
C LYS A 114 -7.29 -2.26 18.62
N GLU A 115 -7.80 -3.12 17.75
CA GLU A 115 -8.10 -4.52 18.08
C GLU A 115 -6.92 -5.48 17.86
N LYS A 116 -6.01 -5.17 16.92
CA LYS A 116 -5.01 -6.12 16.40
C LYS A 116 -3.54 -5.70 16.54
N ILE A 117 -3.24 -4.53 17.11
CA ILE A 117 -1.86 -3.99 17.11
C ILE A 117 -0.83 -4.91 17.77
N SER A 118 -1.20 -5.60 18.84
CA SER A 118 -0.29 -6.55 19.52
C SER A 118 0.05 -7.75 18.65
N SER A 119 -0.92 -8.28 17.92
CA SER A 119 -0.72 -9.38 16.98
C SER A 119 0.13 -8.95 15.77
N VAL A 120 -0.11 -7.74 15.24
CA VAL A 120 0.67 -7.16 14.13
C VAL A 120 2.15 -7.08 14.48
N ASN A 121 2.49 -6.58 15.66
CA ASN A 121 3.90 -6.41 16.07
C ASN A 121 4.61 -7.73 16.39
N GLY A 122 3.88 -8.78 16.79
CA GLY A 122 4.47 -10.04 17.23
C GLY A 122 5.15 -10.86 16.12
N LEU A 123 4.56 -10.91 14.93
CA LEU A 123 5.06 -11.71 13.81
C LEU A 123 5.82 -10.88 12.76
N GLY A 124 5.41 -9.62 12.57
CA GLY A 124 5.87 -8.77 11.47
C GLY A 124 7.39 -8.61 11.40
N GLY A 125 8.05 -8.40 12.53
CA GLY A 125 9.50 -8.18 12.56
C GLY A 125 10.31 -9.34 11.97
N ARG A 126 10.01 -10.58 12.38
CA ARG A 126 10.70 -11.78 11.88
C ARG A 126 10.46 -12.03 10.38
N MET A 127 9.27 -11.69 9.90
CA MET A 127 8.95 -11.80 8.47
C MET A 127 9.72 -10.76 7.66
N VAL A 128 9.83 -9.54 8.15
CA VAL A 128 10.60 -8.47 7.50
C VAL A 128 12.08 -8.86 7.40
N GLU A 129 12.71 -9.35 8.47
CA GLU A 129 14.10 -9.78 8.45
C GLU A 129 14.36 -10.86 7.39
N LYS A 130 13.48 -11.85 7.31
CA LYS A 130 13.59 -12.93 6.33
C LYS A 130 13.45 -12.41 4.90
N LEU A 131 12.47 -11.55 4.65
CA LEU A 131 12.23 -10.97 3.33
C LEU A 131 13.35 -10.04 2.88
N VAL A 132 13.98 -9.30 3.79
CA VAL A 132 15.17 -8.48 3.53
C VAL A 132 16.34 -9.33 3.04
N GLN A 133 16.48 -10.55 3.56
CA GLN A 133 17.54 -11.48 3.15
C GLN A 133 17.26 -12.14 1.81
N SER A 134 16.04 -12.62 1.58
CA SER A 134 15.69 -13.34 0.37
C SER A 134 15.45 -12.43 -0.83
N GLN A 135 14.82 -11.28 -0.62
CA GLN A 135 14.34 -10.36 -1.67
C GLN A 135 13.48 -11.07 -2.74
N ASP A 136 12.83 -12.14 -2.35
CA ASP A 136 12.06 -13.01 -3.23
C ASP A 136 10.58 -12.60 -3.26
N MET A 137 10.03 -12.44 -4.47
CA MET A 137 8.66 -11.97 -4.69
C MET A 137 7.61 -13.02 -4.33
N ASP A 138 7.92 -14.30 -4.57
CA ASP A 138 7.01 -15.39 -4.21
C ASP A 138 6.96 -15.55 -2.70
N GLU A 139 8.11 -15.42 -2.02
CA GLU A 139 8.19 -15.42 -0.57
C GLU A 139 7.43 -14.23 0.03
N PHE A 140 7.50 -13.06 -0.59
CA PHE A 140 6.70 -11.91 -0.16
C PHE A 140 5.19 -12.21 -0.19
N HIS A 141 4.67 -12.77 -1.28
CA HIS A 141 3.27 -13.15 -1.37
C HIS A 141 2.89 -14.18 -0.31
N ASP A 142 3.68 -15.24 -0.14
CA ASP A 142 3.43 -16.29 0.85
C ASP A 142 3.45 -15.73 2.29
N MET A 143 4.36 -14.82 2.59
CA MET A 143 4.41 -14.13 3.89
C MET A 143 3.21 -13.22 4.10
N SER A 144 2.76 -12.51 3.06
CA SER A 144 1.57 -11.67 3.12
C SER A 144 0.33 -12.49 3.50
N ILE A 145 0.12 -13.64 2.87
CA ILE A 145 -0.98 -14.55 3.21
C ILE A 145 -0.84 -15.07 4.63
N LYS A 146 0.31 -15.62 5.03
CA LYS A 146 0.56 -16.13 6.39
C LYS A 146 0.33 -15.08 7.47
N PHE A 147 0.74 -13.84 7.19
CA PHE A 147 0.51 -12.74 8.12
C PHE A 147 -0.98 -12.41 8.24
N ALA A 148 -1.70 -12.34 7.12
CA ALA A 148 -3.13 -12.07 7.08
C ALA A 148 -3.95 -13.17 7.79
N GLU A 149 -3.56 -14.46 7.64
CA GLU A 149 -4.12 -15.59 8.37
C GLU A 149 -3.89 -15.44 9.89
N TYR A 150 -2.65 -15.14 10.29
CA TYR A 150 -2.28 -14.99 11.70
C TYR A 150 -3.08 -13.89 12.42
N ILE A 151 -3.33 -12.78 11.74
CA ILE A 151 -4.14 -11.68 12.30
C ILE A 151 -5.64 -11.82 12.03
N HIS A 152 -6.08 -12.92 11.40
CA HIS A 152 -7.48 -13.26 11.12
C HIS A 152 -8.22 -12.18 10.33
N VAL A 153 -7.67 -11.76 9.18
CA VAL A 153 -8.31 -10.76 8.30
C VAL A 153 -8.79 -11.33 6.98
N ILE A 154 -8.49 -12.59 6.69
CA ILE A 154 -8.95 -13.25 5.47
C ILE A 154 -10.41 -13.67 5.64
N THR A 155 -11.29 -13.07 4.85
CA THR A 155 -12.72 -13.43 4.85
C THR A 155 -12.97 -14.69 4.02
N PRO A 156 -14.14 -15.35 4.19
CA PRO A 156 -14.51 -16.50 3.34
C PRO A 156 -14.51 -16.19 1.84
N LYS A 157 -14.83 -14.94 1.46
CA LYS A 157 -14.79 -14.49 0.07
C LYS A 157 -13.36 -14.37 -0.43
N MET A 158 -12.50 -13.70 0.31
CA MET A 158 -11.07 -13.60 -0.01
C MET A 158 -10.44 -14.98 -0.15
N ASN A 159 -10.77 -15.91 0.76
CA ASN A 159 -10.23 -17.26 0.72
C ASN A 159 -10.58 -18.03 -0.56
N LYS A 160 -11.79 -17.83 -1.12
CA LYS A 160 -12.17 -18.41 -2.41
C LYS A 160 -11.29 -17.90 -3.55
N VAL A 161 -11.08 -16.58 -3.62
CA VAL A 161 -10.22 -15.95 -4.64
C VAL A 161 -8.77 -16.43 -4.51
N ILE A 162 -8.22 -16.44 -3.29
CA ILE A 162 -6.85 -16.89 -3.00
C ILE A 162 -6.67 -18.33 -3.48
N LYS A 163 -7.62 -19.21 -3.12
CA LYS A 163 -7.57 -20.63 -3.51
C LYS A 163 -7.56 -20.78 -5.03
N GLU A 164 -8.46 -20.10 -5.74
CA GLU A 164 -8.54 -20.17 -7.19
C GLU A 164 -7.28 -19.63 -7.88
N LEU A 165 -6.71 -18.54 -7.39
CA LEU A 165 -5.42 -18.01 -7.88
C LEU A 165 -4.31 -19.04 -7.69
N HIS A 166 -4.20 -19.64 -6.49
CA HIS A 166 -3.17 -20.65 -6.18
C HIS A 166 -3.32 -21.93 -7.03
N GLU A 167 -4.54 -22.40 -7.25
CA GLU A 167 -4.83 -23.56 -8.14
C GLU A 167 -4.37 -23.32 -9.58
N ASN A 168 -4.27 -22.07 -10.01
CA ASN A 168 -3.76 -21.65 -11.32
C ASN A 168 -2.28 -21.21 -11.28
N GLY A 169 -1.56 -21.49 -10.21
CA GLY A 169 -0.13 -21.16 -10.08
C GLY A 169 0.16 -19.67 -9.97
N ILE A 170 -0.83 -18.87 -9.48
CA ILE A 170 -0.69 -17.43 -9.26
C ILE A 170 -0.51 -17.16 -7.77
N LYS A 171 0.60 -16.53 -7.42
CA LYS A 171 0.84 -16.03 -6.06
C LYS A 171 0.08 -14.71 -5.84
N CYS A 172 -0.41 -14.49 -4.61
CA CYS A 172 -1.11 -13.27 -4.24
C CYS A 172 -0.79 -12.85 -2.81
N GLY A 173 -1.08 -11.60 -2.49
CA GLY A 173 -0.97 -11.02 -1.16
C GLY A 173 -2.22 -10.25 -0.77
N ILE A 174 -2.24 -9.72 0.45
CA ILE A 174 -3.37 -9.01 1.04
C ILE A 174 -2.96 -7.58 1.38
N ALA A 175 -3.79 -6.60 1.00
CA ALA A 175 -3.70 -5.25 1.53
C ALA A 175 -4.48 -5.17 2.85
N LEU A 176 -3.78 -4.99 3.96
CA LEU A 176 -4.28 -5.27 5.31
C LEU A 176 -5.52 -4.47 5.75
N PHE A 177 -5.70 -3.26 5.24
CA PHE A 177 -6.79 -2.37 5.65
C PHE A 177 -7.92 -2.31 4.61
N GLY A 178 -8.20 -3.46 4.00
CA GLY A 178 -9.31 -3.66 3.08
C GLY A 178 -9.52 -5.15 2.82
N GLU A 179 -10.71 -5.55 2.38
CA GLU A 179 -10.90 -6.87 1.78
C GLU A 179 -10.30 -6.85 0.36
N THR A 180 -8.97 -6.75 0.29
CA THR A 180 -8.24 -6.49 -0.95
C THR A 180 -7.14 -7.52 -1.15
N ILE A 181 -7.17 -8.18 -2.30
CA ILE A 181 -6.17 -9.15 -2.75
C ILE A 181 -5.42 -8.53 -3.93
N PHE A 182 -4.11 -8.69 -3.95
CA PHE A 182 -3.29 -8.28 -5.09
C PHE A 182 -2.35 -9.40 -5.54
N SER A 183 -1.99 -9.38 -6.82
CA SER A 183 -0.96 -10.24 -7.40
C SER A 183 -0.01 -9.39 -8.24
N LEU A 184 1.27 -9.66 -8.14
CA LEU A 184 2.31 -9.11 -9.00
C LEU A 184 2.61 -10.15 -10.07
N VAL A 185 2.28 -9.88 -11.31
CA VAL A 185 2.31 -10.88 -12.37
C VAL A 185 3.04 -10.38 -13.63
N THR A 186 3.64 -11.30 -14.34
CA THR A 186 4.19 -11.02 -15.66
C THR A 186 3.09 -10.79 -16.69
N LYS A 187 3.45 -10.22 -17.82
CA LYS A 187 2.49 -9.94 -18.90
C LYS A 187 1.76 -11.19 -19.38
N GLU A 188 2.43 -12.34 -19.38
CA GLU A 188 1.89 -13.63 -19.83
C GLU A 188 0.77 -14.13 -18.91
N LYS A 189 0.90 -13.94 -17.59
CA LYS A 189 -0.09 -14.38 -16.59
C LYS A 189 -1.24 -13.40 -16.40
N LYS A 190 -1.12 -12.17 -16.88
CA LYS A 190 -2.10 -11.10 -16.68
C LYS A 190 -3.51 -11.49 -17.11
N GLN A 191 -3.65 -12.08 -18.30
CA GLN A 191 -4.95 -12.46 -18.84
C GLN A 191 -5.61 -13.55 -18.00
N THR A 192 -4.87 -14.56 -17.58
CA THR A 192 -5.35 -15.63 -16.69
C THR A 192 -5.88 -15.06 -15.37
N VAL A 193 -5.11 -14.15 -14.75
CA VAL A 193 -5.56 -13.50 -13.51
C VAL A 193 -6.84 -12.71 -13.74
N LEU A 194 -6.91 -11.94 -14.82
CA LEU A 194 -8.10 -11.14 -15.14
C LEU A 194 -9.35 -12.02 -15.31
N GLU A 195 -9.22 -13.16 -15.97
CA GLU A 195 -10.32 -14.13 -16.16
C GLU A 195 -10.79 -14.73 -14.82
N ILE A 196 -9.87 -15.03 -13.91
CA ILE A 196 -10.19 -15.50 -12.57
C ILE A 196 -10.94 -14.40 -11.80
N LEU A 197 -10.40 -13.19 -11.75
CA LEU A 197 -10.99 -12.10 -10.98
C LEU A 197 -12.38 -11.69 -11.48
N LYS A 198 -12.62 -11.75 -12.79
CA LYS A 198 -13.93 -11.44 -13.39
C LYS A 198 -15.07 -12.39 -13.00
N LYS A 199 -14.77 -13.54 -12.40
CA LYS A 199 -15.80 -14.45 -11.85
C LYS A 199 -16.45 -13.91 -10.57
N TYR A 200 -15.86 -12.89 -9.98
CA TYR A 200 -16.31 -12.24 -8.74
C TYR A 200 -16.89 -10.87 -9.09
N ASP A 201 -18.14 -10.84 -9.52
CA ASP A 201 -18.86 -9.68 -10.09
C ASP A 201 -19.13 -8.55 -9.07
N ASP A 202 -19.08 -8.87 -7.78
CA ASP A 202 -19.20 -7.91 -6.68
C ASP A 202 -17.86 -7.31 -6.24
N GLY A 203 -16.76 -7.65 -6.91
CA GLY A 203 -15.42 -7.10 -6.66
C GLY A 203 -15.04 -5.98 -7.62
N ILE A 204 -14.37 -4.96 -7.11
CA ILE A 204 -13.75 -3.91 -7.93
C ILE A 204 -12.39 -4.40 -8.40
N ILE A 205 -12.22 -4.58 -9.71
CA ILE A 205 -10.96 -5.01 -10.31
C ILE A 205 -10.15 -3.80 -10.76
N ILE A 206 -8.90 -3.72 -10.30
CA ILE A 206 -7.96 -2.66 -10.66
C ILE A 206 -6.71 -3.29 -11.26
N THR A 207 -6.22 -2.69 -12.34
CA THR A 207 -4.94 -3.04 -12.95
C THR A 207 -4.02 -1.83 -12.90
N SER A 208 -2.81 -2.00 -12.39
CA SER A 208 -1.84 -0.92 -12.25
C SER A 208 -0.42 -1.42 -12.51
N ARG A 209 0.54 -0.58 -12.25
CA ARG A 209 1.99 -0.88 -12.34
C ARG A 209 2.70 -0.33 -11.11
N ILE A 210 3.91 -0.82 -10.87
CA ILE A 210 4.78 -0.28 -9.82
C ILE A 210 5.32 1.08 -10.28
N ASP A 211 4.96 2.16 -9.60
CA ASP A 211 5.60 3.47 -9.79
C ASP A 211 6.89 3.54 -8.97
N ASN A 212 8.02 3.65 -9.64
CA ASN A 212 9.34 3.68 -9.00
C ASN A 212 9.79 5.08 -8.57
N SER A 213 9.04 6.12 -8.90
CA SER A 213 9.41 7.53 -8.68
C SER A 213 8.85 8.10 -7.37
N GLY A 214 7.72 7.56 -6.91
CA GLY A 214 6.96 8.10 -5.78
C GLY A 214 6.37 9.48 -6.06
N ALA A 215 5.87 10.13 -5.01
CA ALA A 215 5.18 11.41 -5.09
C ALA A 215 6.06 12.52 -5.70
N ARG A 216 5.50 13.27 -6.66
CA ARG A 216 6.16 14.34 -7.42
C ARG A 216 5.16 15.37 -7.93
N LEU A 217 5.66 16.53 -8.33
CA LEU A 217 4.91 17.46 -9.19
C LEU A 217 4.97 16.95 -10.64
N GLU A 218 3.90 17.13 -11.36
CA GLU A 218 3.79 16.88 -12.79
C GLU A 218 3.85 18.18 -13.60
#